data_54dcb3382968d60f4610c1570db1f71d
#
_entry.id   54dcb3382968d60f4610c1570db1f71d
#
_cell.length_a   1.000
_cell.length_b   1.000
_cell.length_c   1.000
_cell.angle_alpha   90.00
_cell.angle_beta   90.00
_cell.angle_gamma   90.00
#
_symmetry.space_group_name_H-M   'P 1'
#
loop_
_entity.id
_entity.type
_entity.pdbx_description
1 polymer ?
#
loop_
_entity_poly.entity_id
_entity_poly.type
_entity_poly.pdbx_seq_one_letter_code
_entity_poly.pdbx_strand_id
1 'polypeptide(L)'
;RGAKINACGTADKPIIFTSVLDNIKLGEKAGTNLTELDREKWGGLLILGNAPTSTGDGDKVGQIEGIPADEPYGIYGGDNATDNSGTLCYVSIRHGGALIGEGNEINGLTLGGVGSGTTIHHIEVVSNLDDGIECFGGTVNIDHVIVAYQGDDALDIDQNYSGTITNFYIIHGGDTDEGMEIDGPEGSTYTTGKFKFIKGTVRSNDGKGSAADLKSKAQGTIENVAFVGYTTFAKVSASFNTACTDKKDAYLNAIGGDLVVKGCEFVAATDMYRVYSSSACLPTDYQANLVNAWAANGNTKPAAATKGADVTAFKSWSWTDIKGLIK
;
A
#
# COMPACT_ATOMS: atom_id res chain seq x y z
N ARG A 1 13.92 -16.23 -2.39
CA ARG A 1 12.77 -16.86 -1.69
C ARG A 1 13.19 -18.10 -0.91
N GLY A 2 12.37 -18.53 0.07
CA GLY A 2 12.64 -19.71 0.91
C GLY A 2 13.49 -19.44 2.16
N ALA A 3 14.09 -18.27 2.29
CA ALA A 3 14.71 -17.82 3.53
C ALA A 3 13.67 -17.26 4.52
N LYS A 4 14.09 -17.04 5.77
CA LYS A 4 13.24 -16.46 6.81
C LYS A 4 13.96 -15.34 7.54
N ILE A 5 13.25 -14.24 7.78
CA ILE A 5 13.69 -13.20 8.69
C ILE A 5 12.98 -13.37 10.04
N ASN A 6 13.72 -13.20 11.14
CA ASN A 6 13.14 -13.13 12.48
C ASN A 6 13.55 -11.80 13.13
N ALA A 7 12.75 -10.77 12.89
CA ALA A 7 12.95 -9.42 13.38
C ALA A 7 11.75 -9.01 14.24
N CYS A 8 11.71 -9.49 15.49
CA CYS A 8 10.63 -9.18 16.41
C CYS A 8 11.15 -8.35 17.59
N GLY A 9 10.94 -7.04 17.52
CA GLY A 9 11.16 -6.11 18.62
C GLY A 9 9.98 -6.06 19.59
N THR A 10 9.94 -5.01 20.39
CA THR A 10 8.83 -4.67 21.29
C THR A 10 8.58 -3.17 21.25
N ALA A 11 7.45 -2.70 21.80
CA ALA A 11 7.18 -1.26 21.88
C ALA A 11 8.28 -0.49 22.66
N ASP A 12 8.91 -1.11 23.65
CA ASP A 12 10.02 -0.49 24.39
C ASP A 12 11.35 -0.55 23.62
N LYS A 13 11.54 -1.60 22.82
CA LYS A 13 12.77 -1.88 22.07
C LYS A 13 12.43 -2.26 20.63
N PRO A 14 11.95 -1.31 19.79
CA PRO A 14 11.70 -1.57 18.38
C PRO A 14 13.01 -1.87 17.65
N ILE A 15 12.91 -2.62 16.58
CA ILE A 15 14.01 -2.82 15.62
C ILE A 15 13.94 -1.70 14.60
N ILE A 16 15.05 -1.02 14.37
CA ILE A 16 15.12 0.13 13.47
C ILE A 16 16.11 -0.17 12.36
N PHE A 17 15.60 -0.23 11.13
CA PHE A 17 16.40 -0.23 9.91
C PHE A 17 16.49 1.21 9.41
N THR A 18 17.70 1.75 9.37
CA THR A 18 17.95 3.13 8.94
C THR A 18 19.32 3.27 8.30
N SER A 19 19.59 4.43 7.72
CA SER A 19 20.88 4.75 7.11
C SER A 19 22.00 4.85 8.15
N VAL A 20 23.22 4.53 7.74
CA VAL A 20 24.45 4.82 8.52
C VAL A 20 24.68 6.32 8.75
N LEU A 21 23.96 7.18 8.01
CA LEU A 21 23.98 8.63 8.19
C LEU A 21 23.06 9.10 9.32
N ASP A 22 22.14 8.26 9.82
CA ASP A 22 21.31 8.57 10.98
C ASP A 22 22.17 8.56 12.25
N ASN A 23 22.10 9.62 13.05
CA ASN A 23 22.88 9.76 14.28
C ASN A 23 22.24 9.05 15.48
N ILE A 24 21.21 8.23 15.24
CA ILE A 24 20.54 7.43 16.29
C ILE A 24 21.53 6.55 17.04
N LYS A 25 21.40 6.49 18.36
CA LYS A 25 22.24 5.65 19.22
C LYS A 25 21.47 4.43 19.70
N LEU A 26 22.22 3.41 20.10
CA LEU A 26 21.63 2.20 20.67
C LEU A 26 20.73 2.53 21.87
N GLY A 27 19.49 2.08 21.80
CA GLY A 27 18.46 2.33 22.81
C GLY A 27 17.60 3.57 22.57
N GLU A 28 17.99 4.44 21.64
CA GLU A 28 17.13 5.53 21.16
C GLU A 28 16.11 5.02 20.14
N LYS A 29 15.00 5.73 19.98
CA LYS A 29 13.93 5.42 19.01
C LYS A 29 13.91 6.38 17.81
N ALA A 30 14.66 7.48 17.88
CA ALA A 30 14.84 8.44 16.79
C ALA A 30 16.17 9.18 16.93
N GLY A 31 16.83 9.40 15.81
CA GLY A 31 17.94 10.36 15.70
C GLY A 31 17.44 11.80 15.64
N THR A 32 18.38 12.74 15.54
CA THR A 32 18.10 14.17 15.55
C THR A 32 18.48 14.90 14.27
N ASN A 33 19.16 14.23 13.34
CA ASN A 33 19.71 14.84 12.13
C ASN A 33 18.95 14.51 10.85
N LEU A 34 18.20 13.40 10.79
CA LEU A 34 17.36 13.07 9.66
C LEU A 34 15.90 13.40 9.96
N THR A 35 15.19 13.85 8.93
CA THR A 35 13.83 14.35 8.95
C THR A 35 12.95 13.58 7.96
N GLU A 36 11.69 13.93 7.86
CA GLU A 36 10.74 13.39 6.87
C GLU A 36 11.12 13.71 5.40
N LEU A 37 12.08 14.59 5.16
CA LEU A 37 12.55 14.95 3.82
C LEU A 37 13.79 14.14 3.39
N ASP A 38 14.38 13.39 4.30
CA ASP A 38 15.59 12.62 4.05
C ASP A 38 15.24 11.22 3.52
N ARG A 39 15.37 11.02 2.22
CA ARG A 39 15.11 9.78 1.46
C ARG A 39 16.38 9.32 0.76
N GLU A 40 16.36 8.17 0.10
CA GLU A 40 17.48 7.67 -0.74
C GLU A 40 18.79 7.51 0.03
N LYS A 41 18.77 7.23 1.32
CA LYS A 41 19.99 7.11 2.14
C LYS A 41 20.49 5.67 2.27
N TRP A 42 19.73 4.69 1.88
CA TRP A 42 20.04 3.25 1.78
C TRP A 42 18.94 2.55 0.98
N GLY A 43 19.04 1.24 0.74
CA GLY A 43 18.00 0.48 0.04
C GLY A 43 16.67 0.45 0.80
N GLY A 44 16.25 -0.71 1.14
CA GLY A 44 15.01 -1.04 1.84
C GLY A 44 15.07 -2.49 2.31
N LEU A 45 13.93 -3.04 2.72
CA LEU A 45 13.82 -4.44 3.15
C LEU A 45 12.96 -5.21 2.14
N LEU A 46 13.57 -6.21 1.48
CA LEU A 46 12.88 -7.09 0.53
C LEU A 46 12.68 -8.47 1.15
N ILE A 47 11.44 -8.95 1.14
CA ILE A 47 11.05 -10.30 1.59
C ILE A 47 10.37 -11.02 0.44
N LEU A 48 10.99 -12.12 -0.01
CA LEU A 48 10.56 -12.85 -1.18
C LEU A 48 10.12 -14.25 -0.79
N GLY A 49 8.82 -14.53 -1.00
CA GLY A 49 8.16 -15.78 -0.64
C GLY A 49 7.78 -16.63 -1.85
N ASN A 50 6.99 -17.66 -1.59
CA ASN A 50 6.52 -18.64 -2.58
C ASN A 50 4.98 -18.64 -2.71
N ALA A 51 4.28 -17.60 -2.27
CA ALA A 51 2.84 -17.51 -2.41
C ALA A 51 2.45 -17.07 -3.83
N PRO A 52 1.18 -17.33 -4.25
CA PRO A 52 0.74 -17.00 -5.60
C PRO A 52 0.81 -15.51 -5.92
N THR A 53 1.23 -15.22 -7.15
CA THR A 53 1.22 -13.90 -7.77
C THR A 53 0.59 -13.99 -9.16
N SER A 54 0.20 -12.87 -9.75
CA SER A 54 -0.37 -12.79 -11.10
C SER A 54 0.46 -11.82 -11.93
N THR A 55 1.67 -12.24 -12.30
CA THR A 55 2.62 -11.40 -13.02
C THR A 55 2.20 -11.13 -14.46
N GLY A 56 2.66 -10.00 -15.02
CA GLY A 56 2.39 -9.61 -16.41
C GLY A 56 2.87 -10.62 -17.46
N ASP A 57 3.94 -11.36 -17.17
CA ASP A 57 4.47 -12.45 -18.01
C ASP A 57 3.63 -13.73 -17.98
N GLY A 58 2.53 -13.69 -17.24
CA GLY A 58 1.49 -14.71 -17.29
C GLY A 58 1.57 -15.77 -16.22
N ASP A 59 2.55 -15.73 -15.34
CA ASP A 59 2.79 -16.80 -14.39
C ASP A 59 2.77 -16.36 -12.91
N LYS A 60 3.13 -17.27 -12.06
CA LYS A 60 3.11 -17.21 -10.60
C LYS A 60 4.46 -16.86 -10.01
N VAL A 61 5.42 -16.57 -10.86
CA VAL A 61 6.81 -16.29 -10.48
C VAL A 61 7.24 -14.99 -11.16
N GLY A 62 7.68 -14.03 -10.37
CA GLY A 62 8.19 -12.74 -10.81
C GLY A 62 9.65 -12.53 -10.43
N GLN A 63 10.21 -11.47 -10.95
CA GLN A 63 11.52 -10.92 -10.62
C GLN A 63 11.33 -9.50 -10.11
N ILE A 64 11.98 -9.15 -9.02
CA ILE A 64 11.93 -7.77 -8.50
C ILE A 64 12.54 -6.81 -9.52
N GLU A 65 11.87 -5.71 -9.74
CA GLU A 65 12.29 -4.64 -10.65
C GLU A 65 13.69 -4.13 -10.31
N GLY A 66 14.44 -3.74 -11.34
CA GLY A 66 15.81 -3.28 -11.21
C GLY A 66 16.85 -4.35 -10.82
N ILE A 67 16.43 -5.53 -10.35
CA ILE A 67 17.34 -6.66 -10.13
C ILE A 67 17.52 -7.42 -11.46
N PRO A 68 18.77 -7.64 -11.93
CA PRO A 68 19.03 -8.33 -13.20
C PRO A 68 18.30 -9.68 -13.28
N ALA A 69 17.75 -9.99 -14.45
CA ALA A 69 16.95 -11.20 -14.66
C ALA A 69 17.70 -12.53 -14.44
N ASP A 70 19.01 -12.50 -14.51
CA ASP A 70 19.90 -13.63 -14.23
C ASP A 70 20.32 -13.74 -12.75
N GLU A 71 19.90 -12.80 -11.91
CA GLU A 71 20.14 -12.83 -10.47
C GLU A 71 19.05 -13.66 -9.75
N PRO A 72 19.35 -14.87 -9.29
CA PRO A 72 18.32 -15.78 -8.75
C PRO A 72 17.74 -15.32 -7.41
N TYR A 73 18.38 -14.37 -6.73
CA TYR A 73 17.90 -13.86 -5.44
C TYR A 73 16.77 -12.83 -5.57
N GLY A 74 16.52 -12.31 -6.78
CA GLY A 74 15.39 -11.41 -7.06
C GLY A 74 14.06 -12.14 -7.34
N ILE A 75 14.05 -13.48 -7.43
CA ILE A 75 12.87 -14.26 -7.79
C ILE A 75 11.91 -14.41 -6.60
N TYR A 76 10.62 -14.20 -6.84
CA TYR A 76 9.53 -14.39 -5.87
C TYR A 76 8.33 -15.12 -6.50
N GLY A 77 7.35 -15.49 -5.65
CA GLY A 77 6.11 -16.11 -6.08
C GLY A 77 6.20 -17.63 -6.22
N GLY A 78 5.05 -18.26 -6.43
CA GLY A 78 4.90 -19.72 -6.53
C GLY A 78 3.47 -20.20 -6.28
N ASP A 79 3.31 -21.37 -5.65
CA ASP A 79 2.00 -22.01 -5.41
C ASP A 79 1.65 -22.16 -3.91
N ASN A 80 2.50 -21.72 -3.01
CA ASN A 80 2.30 -21.93 -1.58
C ASN A 80 1.66 -20.70 -0.91
N ALA A 81 0.34 -20.61 -0.95
CA ALA A 81 -0.40 -19.52 -0.30
C ALA A 81 -0.15 -19.39 1.22
N THR A 82 0.34 -20.44 1.87
CA THR A 82 0.70 -20.44 3.29
C THR A 82 2.21 -20.36 3.52
N ASP A 83 2.96 -19.86 2.53
CA ASP A 83 4.40 -19.62 2.66
C ASP A 83 4.69 -18.83 3.94
N ASN A 84 5.84 -19.16 4.56
CA ASN A 84 6.28 -18.54 5.80
C ASN A 84 7.70 -18.00 5.62
N SER A 85 7.79 -16.71 5.40
CA SER A 85 9.04 -15.94 5.29
C SER A 85 9.55 -15.40 6.63
N GLY A 86 8.92 -15.77 7.75
CA GLY A 86 9.38 -15.44 9.10
C GLY A 86 8.47 -14.50 9.87
N THR A 87 9.08 -13.59 10.65
CA THR A 87 8.35 -12.69 11.56
C THR A 87 8.96 -11.30 11.56
N LEU A 88 8.13 -10.28 11.38
CA LEU A 88 8.45 -8.88 11.61
C LEU A 88 7.45 -8.30 12.62
N CYS A 89 7.96 -7.78 13.73
CA CYS A 89 7.12 -7.10 14.72
C CYS A 89 7.87 -5.94 15.39
N TYR A 90 7.19 -4.81 15.54
CA TYR A 90 7.78 -3.56 16.05
C TYR A 90 9.05 -3.20 15.28
N VAL A 91 8.90 -3.09 13.96
CA VAL A 91 9.98 -2.74 13.02
C VAL A 91 9.69 -1.38 12.40
N SER A 92 10.69 -0.49 12.45
CA SER A 92 10.64 0.80 11.77
C SER A 92 11.73 0.86 10.69
N ILE A 93 11.34 1.17 9.46
CA ILE A 93 12.19 1.25 8.27
C ILE A 93 12.19 2.71 7.82
N ARG A 94 13.35 3.33 7.69
CA ARG A 94 13.45 4.78 7.53
C ARG A 94 14.47 5.20 6.50
N HIS A 95 14.16 6.27 5.75
CA HIS A 95 15.10 6.97 4.87
C HIS A 95 15.68 6.11 3.75
N GLY A 96 14.90 5.11 3.30
CA GLY A 96 15.26 4.20 2.22
C GLY A 96 15.01 4.75 0.82
N GLY A 97 14.96 3.84 -0.16
CA GLY A 97 14.62 4.16 -1.54
C GLY A 97 15.82 4.39 -2.45
N ALA A 98 16.94 3.69 -2.23
CA ALA A 98 18.09 3.83 -3.13
C ALA A 98 17.75 3.34 -4.53
N LEU A 99 18.21 4.11 -5.54
CA LEU A 99 18.18 3.73 -6.95
C LEU A 99 19.03 2.48 -7.18
N ILE A 100 18.47 1.47 -7.83
CA ILE A 100 19.16 0.25 -8.25
C ILE A 100 19.26 0.11 -9.78
N GLY A 101 18.63 1.02 -10.52
CA GLY A 101 18.63 1.12 -11.97
C GLY A 101 18.01 2.44 -12.42
N GLU A 102 17.99 2.72 -13.72
CA GLU A 102 17.33 3.91 -14.25
C GLU A 102 15.81 3.76 -14.09
N GLY A 103 15.21 4.59 -13.20
CA GLY A 103 13.77 4.57 -12.91
C GLY A 103 13.32 3.35 -12.10
N ASN A 104 14.23 2.72 -11.35
CA ASN A 104 13.89 1.64 -10.43
C ASN A 104 14.52 1.94 -9.06
N GLU A 105 13.69 2.29 -8.14
CA GLU A 105 13.99 2.54 -6.73
C GLU A 105 13.59 1.33 -5.88
N ILE A 106 14.11 1.26 -4.67
CA ILE A 106 13.71 0.22 -3.70
C ILE A 106 12.63 0.76 -2.79
N ASN A 107 11.53 0.04 -2.65
CA ASN A 107 10.49 0.34 -1.66
C ASN A 107 11.00 0.23 -0.22
N GLY A 108 10.34 0.87 0.71
CA GLY A 108 10.68 0.75 2.12
C GLY A 108 10.58 -0.70 2.61
N LEU A 109 9.46 -1.35 2.33
CA LEU A 109 9.23 -2.78 2.56
C LEU A 109 8.61 -3.40 1.30
N THR A 110 9.37 -4.22 0.60
CA THR A 110 8.88 -5.01 -0.55
C THR A 110 8.49 -6.41 -0.11
N LEU A 111 7.28 -6.84 -0.45
CA LEU A 111 6.73 -8.16 -0.13
C LEU A 111 6.36 -8.93 -1.41
N GLY A 112 7.35 -9.57 -2.05
CA GLY A 112 7.15 -10.34 -3.27
C GLY A 112 6.64 -11.77 -2.98
N GLY A 113 5.38 -12.08 -3.32
CA GLY A 113 4.80 -13.41 -3.13
C GLY A 113 4.89 -13.96 -1.70
N VAL A 114 4.73 -13.11 -0.70
CA VAL A 114 4.80 -13.51 0.71
C VAL A 114 3.47 -14.13 1.14
N GLY A 115 3.54 -15.29 1.82
CA GLY A 115 2.36 -16.08 2.17
C GLY A 115 1.80 -15.84 3.56
N SER A 116 0.58 -16.29 3.79
CA SER A 116 -0.19 -16.11 5.04
C SER A 116 0.41 -16.78 6.28
N GLY A 117 1.42 -17.63 6.12
CA GLY A 117 2.18 -18.18 7.25
C GLY A 117 3.22 -17.22 7.84
N THR A 118 3.49 -16.09 7.16
CA THR A 118 4.39 -15.04 7.64
C THR A 118 3.66 -14.13 8.63
N THR A 119 4.32 -13.76 9.71
CA THR A 119 3.76 -12.86 10.73
C THR A 119 4.32 -11.46 10.56
N ILE A 120 3.48 -10.47 10.28
CA ILE A 120 3.88 -9.06 10.13
C ILE A 120 2.90 -8.18 10.92
N HIS A 121 3.41 -7.46 11.93
CA HIS A 121 2.62 -6.48 12.67
C HIS A 121 3.46 -5.39 13.32
N HIS A 122 2.85 -4.22 13.56
CA HIS A 122 3.50 -3.04 14.12
C HIS A 122 4.72 -2.66 13.26
N ILE A 123 4.44 -2.31 12.02
CA ILE A 123 5.43 -1.87 11.04
C ILE A 123 5.29 -0.37 10.82
N GLU A 124 6.41 0.30 10.76
CA GLU A 124 6.48 1.70 10.36
C GLU A 124 7.44 1.83 9.18
N VAL A 125 7.03 2.55 8.14
CA VAL A 125 7.91 2.99 7.06
C VAL A 125 7.87 4.51 6.97
N VAL A 126 9.05 5.16 6.97
CA VAL A 126 9.14 6.63 6.96
C VAL A 126 10.14 7.08 5.92
N SER A 127 9.71 8.02 5.08
CA SER A 127 10.59 8.74 4.15
C SER A 127 11.39 7.81 3.24
N ASN A 128 10.70 6.95 2.49
CA ASN A 128 11.27 6.20 1.38
C ASN A 128 11.22 7.05 0.09
N LEU A 129 12.12 6.85 -0.88
CA LEU A 129 12.09 7.58 -2.15
C LEU A 129 10.96 7.09 -3.04
N ASP A 130 10.74 5.79 -3.06
CA ASP A 130 9.67 5.06 -3.71
C ASP A 130 8.55 4.75 -2.71
N ASP A 131 7.82 3.66 -2.87
CA ASP A 131 6.71 3.31 -2.00
C ASP A 131 7.11 3.03 -0.56
N GLY A 132 6.12 3.13 0.29
CA GLY A 132 6.26 2.72 1.68
C GLY A 132 6.28 1.21 1.82
N ILE A 133 5.18 0.57 1.48
CA ILE A 133 5.05 -0.89 1.45
C ILE A 133 4.44 -1.28 0.12
N GLU A 134 5.16 -2.10 -0.63
CA GLU A 134 4.64 -2.67 -1.87
C GLU A 134 4.51 -4.19 -1.77
N CYS A 135 3.35 -4.71 -2.23
CA CYS A 135 3.02 -6.13 -2.23
C CYS A 135 2.84 -6.64 -3.66
N PHE A 136 3.85 -7.30 -4.20
CA PHE A 136 3.73 -8.05 -5.46
C PHE A 136 3.02 -9.38 -5.24
N GLY A 137 1.71 -9.39 -5.35
CA GLY A 137 0.89 -10.56 -5.08
C GLY A 137 0.98 -11.07 -3.64
N GLY A 138 0.86 -12.39 -3.46
CA GLY A 138 0.93 -13.02 -2.14
C GLY A 138 -0.37 -12.95 -1.34
N THR A 139 -0.32 -13.49 -0.12
CA THR A 139 -1.48 -13.70 0.77
C THR A 139 -1.20 -13.28 2.21
N VAL A 140 -0.07 -12.62 2.47
CA VAL A 140 0.33 -12.22 3.82
C VAL A 140 -0.65 -11.22 4.42
N ASN A 141 -0.92 -11.36 5.72
CA ASN A 141 -1.67 -10.35 6.46
C ASN A 141 -0.71 -9.43 7.21
N ILE A 142 -1.02 -8.14 7.20
CA ILE A 142 -0.24 -7.11 7.89
C ILE A 142 -1.17 -6.37 8.86
N ASP A 143 -0.72 -6.23 10.09
CA ASP A 143 -1.54 -5.58 11.11
C ASP A 143 -0.76 -4.45 11.81
N HIS A 144 -1.41 -3.33 12.11
CA HIS A 144 -0.82 -2.15 12.74
C HIS A 144 0.33 -1.54 11.92
N VAL A 145 -0.03 -0.80 10.88
CA VAL A 145 0.92 -0.22 9.91
C VAL A 145 0.91 1.30 9.99
N ILE A 146 2.09 1.90 9.98
CA ILE A 146 2.26 3.33 9.68
C ILE A 146 3.12 3.47 8.42
N VAL A 147 2.68 4.31 7.50
CA VAL A 147 3.48 4.75 6.36
C VAL A 147 3.43 6.28 6.30
N ALA A 148 4.60 6.91 6.22
CA ALA A 148 4.68 8.36 6.29
C ALA A 148 5.72 8.95 5.34
N TYR A 149 5.33 9.98 4.57
CA TYR A 149 6.21 10.83 3.75
C TYR A 149 6.98 10.10 2.65
N GLN A 150 6.32 9.22 1.94
CA GLN A 150 6.91 8.52 0.80
C GLN A 150 7.12 9.46 -0.41
N GLY A 151 8.00 9.09 -1.31
CA GLY A 151 8.25 9.81 -2.55
C GLY A 151 7.28 9.42 -3.66
N ASP A 152 6.70 8.23 -3.57
CA ASP A 152 5.63 7.75 -4.43
C ASP A 152 4.45 7.30 -3.58
N ASP A 153 4.02 6.06 -3.60
CA ASP A 153 2.81 5.63 -2.90
C ASP A 153 3.07 5.15 -1.47
N ALA A 154 2.06 5.28 -0.61
CA ALA A 154 2.26 4.82 0.75
C ALA A 154 2.03 3.31 0.90
N LEU A 155 0.92 2.80 0.37
CA LEU A 155 0.64 1.38 0.24
C LEU A 155 0.34 1.07 -1.22
N ASP A 156 1.19 0.28 -1.84
CA ASP A 156 0.98 -0.24 -3.18
C ASP A 156 0.73 -1.75 -3.16
N ILE A 157 -0.24 -2.21 -3.92
CA ILE A 157 -0.52 -3.64 -4.08
C ILE A 157 -0.72 -3.99 -5.55
N ASP A 158 0.09 -4.90 -6.00
CA ASP A 158 0.13 -5.38 -7.37
C ASP A 158 -0.13 -6.88 -7.47
N GLN A 159 -0.23 -7.37 -8.71
CA GLN A 159 -0.22 -8.79 -9.06
C GLN A 159 -1.23 -9.64 -8.28
N ASN A 160 -2.39 -9.02 -8.00
CA ASN A 160 -3.50 -9.65 -7.32
C ASN A 160 -3.19 -10.07 -5.86
N TYR A 161 -2.52 -9.19 -5.12
CA TYR A 161 -2.39 -9.37 -3.67
C TYR A 161 -3.76 -9.71 -3.05
N SER A 162 -3.79 -10.67 -2.13
CA SER A 162 -5.03 -11.18 -1.55
C SER A 162 -4.97 -11.38 -0.04
N GLY A 163 -4.07 -10.65 0.61
CA GLY A 163 -4.00 -10.55 2.07
C GLY A 163 -4.94 -9.50 2.65
N THR A 164 -4.80 -9.31 3.96
CA THR A 164 -5.53 -8.28 4.71
C THR A 164 -4.55 -7.32 5.38
N ILE A 165 -4.72 -6.01 5.18
CA ILE A 165 -4.03 -4.96 5.94
C ILE A 165 -5.02 -4.34 6.91
N THR A 166 -4.72 -4.43 8.22
CA THR A 166 -5.62 -3.98 9.28
C THR A 166 -4.96 -2.92 10.14
N ASN A 167 -5.73 -1.93 10.57
CA ASN A 167 -5.29 -0.84 11.43
C ASN A 167 -4.07 -0.10 10.88
N PHE A 168 -4.24 0.60 9.77
CA PHE A 168 -3.17 1.33 9.11
C PHE A 168 -3.36 2.85 9.21
N TYR A 169 -2.23 3.57 9.33
CA TYR A 169 -2.21 5.02 9.41
C TYR A 169 -1.22 5.59 8.39
N ILE A 170 -1.73 6.30 7.41
CA ILE A 170 -0.94 6.91 6.34
C ILE A 170 -0.85 8.41 6.53
N ILE A 171 0.36 8.95 6.45
CA ILE A 171 0.63 10.39 6.43
C ILE A 171 1.24 10.73 5.07
N HIS A 172 0.41 11.23 4.19
CA HIS A 172 0.80 11.70 2.87
C HIS A 172 1.70 12.94 3.00
N GLY A 173 2.86 12.91 2.38
CA GLY A 173 3.80 14.04 2.28
C GLY A 173 3.57 14.85 1.01
N GLY A 174 4.34 15.92 0.84
CA GLY A 174 4.22 16.80 -0.34
C GLY A 174 4.65 16.17 -1.67
N ASP A 175 5.43 15.09 -1.62
CA ASP A 175 5.91 14.36 -2.80
C ASP A 175 5.23 13.00 -2.97
N THR A 176 4.40 12.56 -2.03
CA THR A 176 3.62 11.32 -2.12
C THR A 176 2.55 11.48 -3.21
N ASP A 177 2.42 10.50 -4.13
CA ASP A 177 1.41 10.53 -5.19
C ASP A 177 0.08 10.01 -4.67
N GLU A 178 -0.01 8.75 -4.26
CA GLU A 178 -1.21 8.16 -3.69
C GLU A 178 -1.02 7.72 -2.23
N GLY A 179 -2.12 7.79 -1.46
CA GLY A 179 -2.16 7.14 -0.15
C GLY A 179 -2.24 5.61 -0.28
N MET A 180 -2.92 5.15 -1.32
CA MET A 180 -3.01 3.73 -1.70
C MET A 180 -3.09 3.61 -3.21
N GLU A 181 -2.15 2.94 -3.83
CA GLU A 181 -2.25 2.46 -5.20
C GLU A 181 -2.69 0.99 -5.18
N ILE A 182 -3.68 0.63 -5.99
CA ILE A 182 -4.30 -0.69 -5.89
C ILE A 182 -4.55 -1.26 -7.27
N ASP A 183 -3.72 -2.23 -7.63
CA ASP A 183 -3.81 -3.00 -8.86
C ASP A 183 -4.37 -4.40 -8.61
N GLY A 184 -4.95 -4.96 -9.64
CA GLY A 184 -5.48 -6.31 -9.67
C GLY A 184 -4.52 -7.29 -10.34
N PRO A 185 -5.07 -8.39 -10.94
CA PRO A 185 -4.25 -9.36 -11.63
C PRO A 185 -3.68 -8.79 -12.95
N GLU A 186 -2.39 -8.82 -13.11
CA GLU A 186 -1.71 -8.46 -14.36
C GLU A 186 -1.75 -9.61 -15.37
N GLY A 187 -1.50 -10.84 -14.92
CA GLY A 187 -1.47 -12.03 -15.74
C GLY A 187 -2.81 -12.76 -15.86
N SER A 188 -2.77 -13.94 -16.48
CA SER A 188 -3.92 -14.82 -16.70
C SER A 188 -4.13 -15.86 -15.61
N THR A 189 -3.14 -16.04 -14.72
CA THR A 189 -3.20 -16.98 -13.60
C THR A 189 -3.44 -16.22 -12.29
N TYR A 190 -3.96 -16.92 -11.27
CA TYR A 190 -4.27 -16.36 -9.97
C TYR A 190 -5.06 -15.03 -10.05
N THR A 191 -6.21 -15.07 -10.69
CA THR A 191 -7.03 -13.90 -10.99
C THR A 191 -8.23 -13.73 -10.05
N THR A 192 -8.37 -14.55 -9.01
CA THR A 192 -9.55 -14.60 -8.12
C THR A 192 -9.26 -14.09 -6.70
N GLY A 193 -8.00 -13.83 -6.36
CA GLY A 193 -7.63 -13.26 -5.06
C GLY A 193 -8.24 -11.86 -4.87
N LYS A 194 -8.58 -11.52 -3.63
CA LYS A 194 -9.16 -10.23 -3.28
C LYS A 194 -8.49 -9.68 -2.04
N PHE A 195 -7.99 -8.46 -2.14
CA PHE A 195 -7.42 -7.75 -1.00
C PHE A 195 -8.49 -7.31 0.02
N LYS A 196 -8.04 -7.01 1.25
CA LYS A 196 -8.86 -6.32 2.26
C LYS A 196 -8.04 -5.26 2.99
N PHE A 197 -8.50 -4.02 2.97
CA PHE A 197 -7.98 -2.94 3.81
C PHE A 197 -9.05 -2.55 4.82
N ILE A 198 -8.72 -2.67 6.11
CA ILE A 198 -9.73 -2.56 7.18
C ILE A 198 -9.22 -1.62 8.28
N LYS A 199 -10.07 -0.65 8.68
CA LYS A 199 -9.82 0.21 9.83
C LYS A 199 -8.54 1.04 9.67
N GLY A 200 -8.52 1.93 8.68
CA GLY A 200 -7.39 2.79 8.36
C GLY A 200 -7.70 4.27 8.49
N THR A 201 -6.65 5.06 8.57
CA THR A 201 -6.69 6.51 8.33
C THR A 201 -5.68 6.84 7.25
N VAL A 202 -6.15 7.46 6.18
CA VAL A 202 -5.33 7.97 5.08
C VAL A 202 -5.47 9.48 5.07
N ARG A 203 -4.39 10.21 5.33
CA ARG A 203 -4.46 11.66 5.47
C ARG A 203 -3.40 12.40 4.69
N SER A 204 -3.81 13.47 4.01
CA SER A 204 -2.92 14.47 3.44
C SER A 204 -2.82 15.70 4.35
N ASN A 205 -1.63 16.27 4.43
CA ASN A 205 -1.39 17.50 5.16
C ASN A 205 -1.49 18.75 4.27
N ASP A 206 -1.37 18.61 2.96
CA ASP A 206 -1.34 19.70 1.97
C ASP A 206 -2.41 19.60 0.88
N GLY A 207 -3.21 18.54 0.88
CA GLY A 207 -4.31 18.33 -0.07
C GLY A 207 -3.88 17.88 -1.46
N LYS A 208 -2.60 17.56 -1.66
CA LYS A 208 -2.09 17.05 -2.93
C LYS A 208 -2.29 15.53 -3.05
N GLY A 209 -2.02 15.00 -4.25
CA GLY A 209 -2.19 13.60 -4.59
C GLY A 209 -3.62 13.11 -4.47
N SER A 210 -3.81 11.81 -4.41
CA SER A 210 -5.10 11.19 -4.14
C SER A 210 -5.04 10.22 -2.96
N ALA A 211 -6.19 9.99 -2.31
CA ALA A 211 -6.23 9.10 -1.17
C ALA A 211 -6.14 7.63 -1.58
N ALA A 212 -6.69 7.28 -2.77
CA ALA A 212 -6.60 5.96 -3.35
C ALA A 212 -6.76 6.03 -4.87
N ASP A 213 -5.93 5.28 -5.60
CA ASP A 213 -6.12 4.95 -7.00
C ASP A 213 -6.43 3.45 -7.15
N LEU A 214 -7.63 3.16 -7.63
CA LEU A 214 -8.12 1.80 -7.85
C LEU A 214 -8.08 1.55 -9.35
N LYS A 215 -7.08 0.80 -9.82
CA LYS A 215 -6.78 0.66 -11.25
C LYS A 215 -6.52 -0.80 -11.64
N SER A 216 -6.16 -1.03 -12.88
CA SER A 216 -5.64 -2.32 -13.42
C SER A 216 -6.41 -3.55 -12.93
N LYS A 217 -7.72 -3.53 -12.99
CA LYS A 217 -8.62 -4.62 -12.54
C LYS A 217 -8.63 -4.85 -11.02
N ALA A 218 -8.32 -3.84 -10.19
CA ALA A 218 -8.43 -3.90 -8.74
C ALA A 218 -9.68 -4.65 -8.27
N GLN A 219 -9.54 -5.58 -7.32
CA GLN A 219 -10.64 -6.36 -6.76
C GLN A 219 -10.42 -6.69 -5.29
N GLY A 220 -11.38 -6.35 -4.46
CA GLY A 220 -11.27 -6.52 -3.01
C GLY A 220 -12.15 -5.54 -2.24
N THR A 221 -11.76 -5.24 -1.01
CA THR A 221 -12.57 -4.42 -0.12
C THR A 221 -11.72 -3.41 0.66
N ILE A 222 -12.17 -2.16 0.65
CA ILE A 222 -11.74 -1.12 1.59
C ILE A 222 -12.88 -0.87 2.57
N GLU A 223 -12.65 -1.06 3.86
CA GLU A 223 -13.69 -1.03 4.88
C GLU A 223 -13.31 -0.21 6.12
N ASN A 224 -14.21 0.67 6.56
CA ASN A 224 -14.04 1.48 7.78
C ASN A 224 -12.77 2.33 7.78
N VAL A 225 -12.44 2.96 6.65
CA VAL A 225 -11.29 3.86 6.47
C VAL A 225 -11.76 5.32 6.54
N ALA A 226 -11.01 6.16 7.23
CA ALA A 226 -11.16 7.61 7.19
C ALA A 226 -10.15 8.23 6.22
N PHE A 227 -10.65 8.90 5.19
CA PHE A 227 -9.87 9.68 4.24
C PHE A 227 -9.96 11.15 4.60
N VAL A 228 -8.82 11.81 4.85
CA VAL A 228 -8.78 13.15 5.45
C VAL A 228 -7.84 14.07 4.68
N GLY A 229 -8.31 15.25 4.31
CA GLY A 229 -7.46 16.33 3.81
C GLY A 229 -7.11 16.28 2.33
N TYR A 230 -7.77 15.46 1.55
CA TYR A 230 -7.55 15.38 0.09
C TYR A 230 -8.54 16.22 -0.71
N THR A 231 -8.14 16.64 -1.90
CA THR A 231 -9.02 17.22 -2.92
C THR A 231 -9.60 16.14 -3.85
N THR A 232 -8.82 15.07 -4.12
CA THR A 232 -9.26 13.86 -4.82
C THR A 232 -9.18 12.69 -3.83
N PHE A 233 -10.28 11.96 -3.68
CA PHE A 233 -10.34 10.84 -2.74
C PHE A 233 -10.08 9.52 -3.45
N ALA A 234 -11.08 8.73 -3.78
CA ALA A 234 -10.89 7.47 -4.48
C ALA A 234 -11.07 7.66 -5.99
N LYS A 235 -10.00 7.43 -6.75
CA LYS A 235 -10.03 7.32 -8.21
C LYS A 235 -10.34 5.87 -8.60
N VAL A 236 -11.14 5.65 -9.64
CA VAL A 236 -11.50 4.32 -10.15
C VAL A 236 -11.31 4.32 -11.66
N SER A 237 -10.39 3.49 -12.14
CA SER A 237 -10.07 3.43 -13.58
C SER A 237 -11.10 2.67 -14.38
N ALA A 238 -11.35 3.17 -15.60
CA ALA A 238 -12.15 2.51 -16.62
C ALA A 238 -11.36 2.40 -17.93
N SER A 239 -11.30 1.22 -18.49
CA SER A 239 -10.52 0.92 -19.69
C SER A 239 -11.40 0.52 -20.87
N PHE A 240 -10.97 0.89 -22.09
CA PHE A 240 -11.68 0.63 -23.33
C PHE A 240 -10.75 0.08 -24.39
N ASN A 241 -11.29 -0.68 -25.33
CA ASN A 241 -10.59 -1.03 -26.56
C ASN A 241 -10.71 0.11 -27.59
N THR A 242 -10.09 -0.05 -28.74
CA THR A 242 -10.10 0.95 -29.82
C THR A 242 -11.51 1.17 -30.45
N ALA A 243 -12.46 0.26 -30.23
CA ALA A 243 -13.83 0.37 -30.63
C ALA A 243 -14.76 0.96 -29.56
N CYS A 244 -14.19 1.55 -28.50
CA CYS A 244 -14.91 2.07 -27.32
C CYS A 244 -15.79 1.01 -26.63
N THR A 245 -15.36 -0.25 -26.66
CA THR A 245 -16.00 -1.32 -25.87
C THR A 245 -15.22 -1.49 -24.56
N ASP A 246 -15.94 -1.69 -23.46
CA ASP A 246 -15.36 -1.88 -22.14
C ASP A 246 -14.35 -3.05 -22.11
N LYS A 247 -13.25 -2.80 -21.48
CA LYS A 247 -12.30 -3.83 -21.02
C LYS A 247 -12.44 -4.01 -19.51
N LYS A 248 -12.21 -5.21 -19.01
CA LYS A 248 -12.22 -5.48 -17.57
C LYS A 248 -11.19 -4.58 -16.88
N ASP A 249 -11.65 -3.77 -15.94
CA ASP A 249 -10.86 -2.85 -15.14
C ASP A 249 -11.56 -2.61 -13.79
N ALA A 250 -10.98 -1.78 -12.92
CA ALA A 250 -11.52 -1.48 -11.60
C ALA A 250 -12.98 -1.03 -11.61
N TYR A 251 -13.37 -0.20 -12.59
CA TYR A 251 -14.77 0.25 -12.73
C TYR A 251 -15.75 -0.92 -12.91
N LEU A 252 -15.47 -1.86 -13.78
CA LEU A 252 -16.34 -3.02 -13.98
C LEU A 252 -16.40 -3.91 -12.74
N ASN A 253 -15.29 -4.07 -12.03
CA ASN A 253 -15.26 -4.78 -10.75
C ASN A 253 -16.09 -4.04 -9.68
N ALA A 254 -16.06 -2.70 -9.67
CA ALA A 254 -16.81 -1.88 -8.73
C ALA A 254 -18.34 -1.99 -8.95
N ILE A 255 -18.81 -1.83 -10.17
CA ILE A 255 -20.25 -1.98 -10.46
C ILE A 255 -20.72 -3.44 -10.39
N GLY A 256 -19.83 -4.41 -10.61
CA GLY A 256 -20.09 -5.84 -10.47
C GLY A 256 -20.03 -6.38 -9.03
N GLY A 257 -19.54 -5.58 -8.06
CA GLY A 257 -19.42 -5.96 -6.65
C GLY A 257 -18.17 -6.76 -6.30
N ASP A 258 -17.20 -6.86 -7.19
CA ASP A 258 -15.89 -7.48 -6.93
C ASP A 258 -14.91 -6.49 -6.27
N LEU A 259 -15.11 -5.19 -6.44
CA LEU A 259 -14.41 -4.11 -5.76
C LEU A 259 -15.40 -3.30 -4.92
N VAL A 260 -15.17 -3.20 -3.62
CA VAL A 260 -16.11 -2.60 -2.68
C VAL A 260 -15.43 -1.60 -1.75
N VAL A 261 -15.95 -0.38 -1.70
CA VAL A 261 -15.61 0.61 -0.67
C VAL A 261 -16.81 0.77 0.24
N LYS A 262 -16.70 0.44 1.53
CA LYS A 262 -17.83 0.42 2.45
C LYS A 262 -17.51 0.92 3.85
N GLY A 263 -18.47 1.59 4.47
CA GLY A 263 -18.37 2.10 5.83
C GLY A 263 -17.29 3.18 6.00
N CYS A 264 -16.75 3.73 4.90
CA CYS A 264 -15.68 4.70 4.91
C CYS A 264 -16.18 6.14 5.13
N GLU A 265 -15.30 6.99 5.62
CA GLU A 265 -15.53 8.41 5.82
C GLU A 265 -14.61 9.23 4.90
N PHE A 266 -15.22 10.06 4.07
CA PHE A 266 -14.55 11.02 3.18
C PHE A 266 -14.72 12.41 3.78
N VAL A 267 -13.79 12.80 4.65
CA VAL A 267 -13.93 13.97 5.51
C VAL A 267 -13.96 15.25 4.71
N ALA A 268 -15.05 16.01 4.87
CA ALA A 268 -15.33 17.27 4.17
C ALA A 268 -15.30 17.18 2.63
N ALA A 269 -15.48 15.99 2.06
CA ALA A 269 -15.43 15.76 0.62
C ALA A 269 -16.59 16.41 -0.14
N THR A 270 -16.32 16.99 -1.30
CA THR A 270 -17.36 17.31 -2.29
C THR A 270 -17.83 16.03 -2.96
N ASP A 271 -16.90 15.26 -3.51
CA ASP A 271 -17.13 13.97 -4.14
C ASP A 271 -16.30 12.88 -3.47
N MET A 272 -16.90 11.72 -3.22
CA MET A 272 -16.21 10.57 -2.60
C MET A 272 -15.40 9.78 -3.62
N TYR A 273 -15.88 9.71 -4.86
CA TYR A 273 -15.34 8.86 -5.91
C TYR A 273 -15.23 9.62 -7.21
N ARG A 274 -14.25 9.25 -8.03
CA ARG A 274 -14.08 9.75 -9.39
C ARG A 274 -13.75 8.62 -10.33
N VAL A 275 -14.59 8.41 -11.37
CA VAL A 275 -14.23 7.55 -12.49
C VAL A 275 -13.33 8.31 -13.44
N TYR A 276 -12.26 7.70 -13.89
CA TYR A 276 -11.34 8.27 -14.86
C TYR A 276 -10.94 7.23 -15.93
N SER A 277 -10.44 7.71 -17.02
CA SER A 277 -9.86 6.90 -18.11
C SER A 277 -8.85 7.74 -18.88
N SER A 278 -7.80 7.12 -19.37
CA SER A 278 -6.91 7.71 -20.38
C SER A 278 -7.55 7.75 -21.77
N SER A 279 -8.66 7.03 -21.97
CA SER A 279 -9.39 6.96 -23.24
C SER A 279 -10.44 8.07 -23.34
N ALA A 280 -10.58 8.63 -24.55
CA ALA A 280 -11.70 9.52 -24.88
C ALA A 280 -13.07 8.82 -24.95
N CYS A 281 -13.10 7.49 -24.80
CA CYS A 281 -14.32 6.68 -24.85
C CYS A 281 -15.15 6.70 -23.57
N LEU A 282 -14.69 7.35 -22.48
CA LEU A 282 -15.37 7.30 -21.17
C LEU A 282 -16.81 7.85 -21.26
N PRO A 283 -17.85 7.03 -21.01
CA PRO A 283 -19.22 7.48 -21.04
C PRO A 283 -19.54 8.43 -19.88
N THR A 284 -20.45 9.39 -20.13
CA THR A 284 -20.81 10.43 -19.16
C THR A 284 -21.60 9.92 -17.96
N ASP A 285 -22.22 8.74 -18.04
CA ASP A 285 -23.01 8.12 -16.97
C ASP A 285 -22.18 7.23 -16.01
N TYR A 286 -20.92 6.93 -16.33
CA TYR A 286 -20.07 6.06 -15.50
C TYR A 286 -19.89 6.58 -14.08
N GLN A 287 -19.71 7.88 -13.91
CA GLN A 287 -19.62 8.51 -12.59
C GLN A 287 -20.89 8.25 -11.77
N ALA A 288 -22.07 8.43 -12.36
CA ALA A 288 -23.35 8.19 -11.71
C ALA A 288 -23.56 6.70 -11.38
N ASN A 289 -23.17 5.82 -12.29
CA ASN A 289 -23.27 4.37 -12.11
C ASN A 289 -22.40 3.89 -10.93
N LEU A 290 -21.17 4.39 -10.78
CA LEU A 290 -20.30 4.07 -9.64
C LEU A 290 -20.91 4.57 -8.32
N VAL A 291 -21.38 5.82 -8.27
CA VAL A 291 -22.05 6.38 -7.10
C VAL A 291 -23.25 5.53 -6.69
N ASN A 292 -24.07 5.09 -7.65
CA ASN A 292 -25.23 4.24 -7.40
C ASN A 292 -24.81 2.85 -6.91
N ALA A 293 -23.79 2.24 -7.49
CA ALA A 293 -23.29 0.91 -7.09
C ALA A 293 -22.84 0.89 -5.61
N TRP A 294 -22.24 1.98 -5.14
CA TRP A 294 -21.76 2.08 -3.76
C TRP A 294 -22.67 2.87 -2.81
N ALA A 295 -23.87 3.29 -3.25
CA ALA A 295 -24.79 4.10 -2.47
C ALA A 295 -25.23 3.43 -1.15
N ALA A 296 -25.42 2.10 -1.14
CA ALA A 296 -25.85 1.33 0.02
C ALA A 296 -24.70 0.90 0.95
N ASN A 297 -23.46 1.24 0.63
CA ASN A 297 -22.28 0.75 1.34
C ASN A 297 -21.99 1.49 2.67
N GLY A 298 -22.80 2.47 3.05
CA GLY A 298 -22.65 3.20 4.32
C GLY A 298 -21.47 4.15 4.37
N ASN A 299 -20.98 4.59 3.20
CA ASN A 299 -19.94 5.63 3.10
C ASN A 299 -20.55 7.00 3.39
N THR A 300 -19.79 7.87 4.07
CA THR A 300 -20.29 9.18 4.54
C THR A 300 -19.27 10.30 4.29
N LYS A 301 -19.73 11.55 4.35
CA LYS A 301 -18.93 12.78 4.23
C LYS A 301 -19.02 13.62 5.50
N PRO A 302 -18.48 13.20 6.65
CA PRO A 302 -18.55 13.98 7.88
C PRO A 302 -17.63 15.21 7.83
N ALA A 303 -17.91 16.21 8.68
CA ALA A 303 -17.03 17.36 8.85
C ALA A 303 -15.70 17.01 9.56
N ALA A 304 -15.70 15.94 10.35
CA ALA A 304 -14.52 15.40 11.02
C ALA A 304 -14.61 13.88 11.08
N ALA A 305 -13.46 13.21 11.07
CA ALA A 305 -13.43 11.75 11.17
C ALA A 305 -13.96 11.25 12.51
N THR A 306 -14.78 10.18 12.45
CA THR A 306 -15.27 9.45 13.62
C THR A 306 -14.81 7.99 13.59
N LYS A 307 -14.26 7.54 12.46
CA LYS A 307 -13.66 6.24 12.23
C LYS A 307 -12.17 6.39 11.94
N GLY A 308 -11.50 5.30 11.68
CA GLY A 308 -10.10 5.29 11.28
C GLY A 308 -9.27 4.32 12.10
N ALA A 309 -7.97 4.48 12.01
CA ALA A 309 -7.01 3.66 12.72
C ALA A 309 -7.09 3.85 14.25
N ASP A 310 -6.80 2.79 14.98
CA ASP A 310 -6.51 2.89 16.41
C ASP A 310 -5.06 3.36 16.61
N VAL A 311 -4.91 4.66 16.76
CA VAL A 311 -3.59 5.28 16.89
C VAL A 311 -2.86 4.92 18.19
N THR A 312 -3.54 4.32 19.17
CA THR A 312 -2.91 3.91 20.43
C THR A 312 -1.89 2.79 20.21
N ALA A 313 -2.10 1.96 19.19
CA ALA A 313 -1.19 0.89 18.80
C ALA A 313 0.18 1.39 18.29
N PHE A 314 0.27 2.65 17.90
CA PHE A 314 1.49 3.23 17.32
C PHE A 314 2.33 4.02 18.34
N LYS A 315 1.78 4.22 19.53
CA LYS A 315 2.41 5.07 20.54
C LYS A 315 3.65 4.44 21.16
N SER A 316 4.57 5.32 21.51
CA SER A 316 5.80 5.03 22.29
C SER A 316 6.88 4.23 21.55
N TRP A 317 6.64 3.70 20.36
CA TRP A 317 7.63 2.94 19.60
C TRP A 317 7.95 3.51 18.22
N SER A 318 6.96 4.15 17.55
CA SER A 318 7.11 4.67 16.21
C SER A 318 7.83 6.03 16.19
N TRP A 319 8.60 6.28 15.15
CA TRP A 319 9.21 7.58 14.88
C TRP A 319 8.16 8.68 14.72
N THR A 320 7.07 8.37 14.05
CA THR A 320 5.96 9.29 13.81
C THR A 320 5.29 9.75 15.10
N ASP A 321 5.13 8.86 16.09
CA ASP A 321 4.62 9.25 17.41
C ASP A 321 5.64 10.12 18.16
N ILE A 322 6.92 9.73 18.17
CA ILE A 322 7.99 10.49 18.83
C ILE A 322 8.13 11.90 18.24
N LYS A 323 7.92 12.05 16.95
CA LYS A 323 7.93 13.35 16.25
C LYS A 323 6.61 14.12 16.37
N GLY A 324 5.60 13.56 17.06
CA GLY A 324 4.29 14.20 17.27
C GLY A 324 3.45 14.34 15.99
N LEU A 325 3.63 13.46 15.02
CA LEU A 325 2.97 13.51 13.71
C LEU A 325 1.64 12.75 13.69
N ILE A 326 1.42 11.82 14.61
CA ILE A 326 0.14 11.10 14.77
C ILE A 326 -0.87 12.02 15.47
N LYS A 327 -2.01 12.23 14.82
CA LYS A 327 -3.07 13.16 15.30
C LYS A 327 -4.40 12.43 15.46
#